data_1cfae555a3a2f1fb5bd36f1cf136e3ee
#
_entry.id   1cfae555a3a2f1fb5bd36f1cf136e3ee
#
_cell.length_a   1.000
_cell.length_b   1.000
_cell.length_c   1.000
_cell.angle_alpha   90.00
_cell.angle_beta   90.00
_cell.angle_gamma   90.00
#
_symmetry.space_group_name_H-M   'P 1'
#
loop_
_entity.id
_entity.type
_entity.pdbx_description
1 polymer ?
#
loop_
_entity_poly.entity_id
_entity_poly.type
_entity_poly.pdbx_seq_one_letter_code
_entity_poly.pdbx_strand_id
1 'polypeptide(L)'
;MRYFGILTKIFNVGRFASQFDFDGDLDTVPDNLENEDKWILAEFSDLLEKAELGYNEMDIYTAAQGIKTFSTNILASHWLEMAKTRLYNDDASATWTLHRVFRDMMSILSPICPFFTHHLSTTLYGKSAVDVDSFPVRPLSETSDFTKMTESLIDFNSKVWKAKKDLGVSLAAPISGHKVPNELKSIEAALVSMHKLE
;
A
#
# COMPACT_ATOMS: atom_id res chain seq x y z
N MET A 1 -21.99 -9.82 5.99
CA MET A 1 -21.47 -8.57 6.60
C MET A 1 -19.93 -8.36 6.55
N ARG A 2 -19.10 -9.33 6.13
CA ARG A 2 -17.62 -9.16 6.10
C ARG A 2 -17.07 -8.31 4.92
N TYR A 3 -17.77 -8.21 3.81
CA TYR A 3 -17.29 -7.50 2.61
C TYR A 3 -17.39 -5.97 2.68
N PHE A 4 -18.37 -5.42 3.38
CA PHE A 4 -18.50 -3.98 3.60
C PHE A 4 -17.26 -3.36 4.28
N GLY A 5 -16.63 -4.09 5.21
CA GLY A 5 -15.43 -3.62 5.89
C GLY A 5 -14.21 -3.42 4.98
N ILE A 6 -14.11 -4.19 3.88
CA ILE A 6 -12.99 -4.09 2.93
C ILE A 6 -13.13 -2.85 2.07
N LEU A 7 -14.30 -2.64 1.46
CA LEU A 7 -14.56 -1.45 0.64
C LEU A 7 -14.47 -0.18 1.49
N THR A 8 -14.91 -0.22 2.76
CA THR A 8 -14.74 0.90 3.69
C THR A 8 -13.26 1.21 3.96
N LYS A 9 -12.40 0.19 4.10
CA LYS A 9 -10.95 0.41 4.24
C LYS A 9 -10.36 1.05 2.98
N ILE A 10 -10.69 0.51 1.79
CA ILE A 10 -10.22 1.05 0.51
C ILE A 10 -10.72 2.50 0.33
N PHE A 11 -11.98 2.78 0.66
CA PHE A 11 -12.54 4.14 0.65
C PHE A 11 -11.75 5.09 1.57
N ASN A 12 -11.39 4.63 2.77
CA ASN A 12 -10.60 5.43 3.71
C ASN A 12 -9.17 5.67 3.19
N VAL A 13 -8.57 4.71 2.48
CA VAL A 13 -7.28 4.93 1.79
C VAL A 13 -7.43 6.01 0.71
N GLY A 14 -8.48 5.95 -0.12
CA GLY A 14 -8.77 6.98 -1.13
C GLY A 14 -9.01 8.36 -0.51
N ARG A 15 -9.79 8.44 0.58
CA ARG A 15 -10.00 9.68 1.33
C ARG A 15 -8.72 10.19 1.98
N PHE A 16 -7.81 9.31 2.37
CA PHE A 16 -6.49 9.71 2.85
C PHE A 16 -5.63 10.24 1.70
N ALA A 17 -5.61 9.54 0.57
CA ALA A 17 -4.89 9.97 -0.63
C ALA A 17 -5.36 11.36 -1.13
N SER A 18 -6.65 11.66 -1.04
CA SER A 18 -7.18 12.97 -1.45
C SER A 18 -6.72 14.16 -0.61
N GLN A 19 -5.95 13.94 0.46
CA GLN A 19 -5.33 15.01 1.25
C GLN A 19 -3.98 15.46 0.68
N PHE A 20 -3.44 14.71 -0.26
CA PHE A 20 -2.13 14.95 -0.88
C PHE A 20 -2.33 15.13 -2.38
N ASP A 21 -2.29 16.37 -2.85
CA ASP A 21 -2.48 16.67 -4.25
C ASP A 21 -1.32 16.11 -5.10
N PHE A 22 -1.68 15.52 -6.24
CA PHE A 22 -0.71 15.02 -7.20
C PHE A 22 -1.20 15.27 -8.62
N ASP A 23 -0.47 16.07 -9.37
CA ASP A 23 -0.74 16.45 -10.77
C ASP A 23 0.34 15.97 -11.75
N GLY A 24 1.30 15.17 -11.26
CA GLY A 24 2.42 14.66 -12.04
C GLY A 24 2.09 13.41 -12.86
N ASP A 25 3.12 12.88 -13.52
CA ASP A 25 3.03 11.62 -14.26
C ASP A 25 3.10 10.42 -13.32
N LEU A 26 2.03 9.61 -13.32
CA LEU A 26 1.96 8.36 -12.56
C LEU A 26 2.50 7.15 -13.34
N ASP A 27 2.79 7.28 -14.63
CA ASP A 27 3.23 6.15 -15.44
C ASP A 27 4.75 5.97 -15.45
N THR A 28 5.48 7.05 -15.23
CA THR A 28 6.95 7.01 -15.10
C THR A 28 7.35 6.83 -13.63
N VAL A 29 8.09 5.74 -13.35
CA VAL A 29 8.60 5.44 -12.00
C VAL A 29 9.74 6.39 -11.66
N PRO A 30 9.70 7.13 -10.54
CA PRO A 30 10.80 8.00 -10.12
C PRO A 30 12.09 7.24 -9.77
N ASP A 31 13.23 7.81 -10.10
CA ASP A 31 14.55 7.21 -9.80
C ASP A 31 14.89 7.21 -8.30
N ASN A 32 14.32 8.13 -7.53
CA ASN A 32 14.67 8.41 -6.12
C ASN A 32 13.68 7.86 -5.11
N LEU A 33 13.09 6.69 -5.40
CA LEU A 33 12.19 6.02 -4.47
C LEU A 33 12.93 5.57 -3.20
N GLU A 34 12.30 5.78 -2.04
CA GLU A 34 12.77 5.22 -0.77
C GLU A 34 12.57 3.69 -0.73
N ASN A 35 13.28 3.00 0.16
CA ASN A 35 13.23 1.53 0.19
C ASN A 35 11.87 0.97 0.60
N GLU A 36 11.15 1.64 1.49
CA GLU A 36 9.76 1.28 1.83
C GLU A 36 8.80 1.50 0.65
N ASP A 37 9.06 2.48 -0.23
CA ASP A 37 8.28 2.70 -1.45
C ASP A 37 8.57 1.59 -2.47
N LYS A 38 9.83 1.22 -2.63
CA LYS A 38 10.21 0.06 -3.47
C LYS A 38 9.59 -1.23 -2.95
N TRP A 39 9.53 -1.41 -1.63
CA TRP A 39 8.87 -2.56 -1.03
C TRP A 39 7.38 -2.64 -1.38
N ILE A 40 6.62 -1.57 -1.18
CA ILE A 40 5.18 -1.61 -1.50
C ILE A 40 4.92 -1.75 -2.99
N LEU A 41 5.76 -1.16 -3.84
CA LEU A 41 5.67 -1.31 -5.30
C LEU A 41 6.01 -2.73 -5.75
N ALA A 42 6.92 -3.42 -5.06
CA ALA A 42 7.22 -4.83 -5.30
C ALA A 42 6.02 -5.72 -4.93
N GLU A 43 5.46 -5.55 -3.74
CA GLU A 43 4.24 -6.25 -3.31
C GLU A 43 3.05 -5.99 -4.26
N PHE A 44 2.95 -4.76 -4.75
CA PHE A 44 1.92 -4.40 -5.70
C PHE A 44 2.16 -5.02 -7.09
N SER A 45 3.41 -5.08 -7.55
CA SER A 45 3.77 -5.76 -8.80
C SER A 45 3.43 -7.25 -8.76
N ASP A 46 3.68 -7.91 -7.64
CA ASP A 46 3.30 -9.32 -7.43
C ASP A 46 1.77 -9.50 -7.38
N LEU A 47 1.05 -8.51 -6.82
CA LEU A 47 -0.42 -8.51 -6.89
C LEU A 47 -0.92 -8.36 -8.32
N LEU A 48 -0.35 -7.42 -9.10
CA LEU A 48 -0.75 -7.21 -10.49
C LEU A 48 -0.58 -8.48 -11.31
N GLU A 49 0.54 -9.19 -11.17
CA GLU A 49 0.78 -10.46 -11.87
C GLU A 49 -0.26 -11.52 -11.51
N LYS A 50 -0.56 -11.69 -10.22
CA LYS A 50 -1.58 -12.64 -9.74
C LYS A 50 -2.99 -12.27 -10.20
N ALA A 51 -3.32 -10.98 -10.20
CA ALA A 51 -4.62 -10.50 -10.64
C ALA A 51 -4.80 -10.69 -12.16
N GLU A 52 -3.78 -10.37 -12.95
CA GLU A 52 -3.77 -10.57 -14.41
C GLU A 52 -3.99 -12.04 -14.76
N LEU A 53 -3.23 -12.94 -14.13
CA LEU A 53 -3.40 -14.38 -14.31
C LEU A 53 -4.80 -14.83 -13.91
N GLY A 54 -5.31 -14.40 -12.76
CA GLY A 54 -6.65 -14.75 -12.29
C GLY A 54 -7.74 -14.30 -13.27
N TYR A 55 -7.64 -13.08 -13.82
CA TYR A 55 -8.61 -12.61 -14.81
C TYR A 55 -8.51 -13.37 -16.13
N ASN A 56 -7.31 -13.69 -16.61
CA ASN A 56 -7.11 -14.45 -17.83
C ASN A 56 -7.66 -15.89 -17.72
N GLU A 57 -7.57 -16.49 -16.54
CA GLU A 57 -8.09 -17.82 -16.24
C GLU A 57 -9.55 -17.84 -15.76
N MET A 58 -10.23 -16.68 -15.71
CA MET A 58 -11.58 -16.50 -15.17
C MET A 58 -11.68 -16.86 -13.68
N ASP A 59 -10.56 -16.88 -12.95
CA ASP A 59 -10.50 -17.04 -11.50
C ASP A 59 -10.60 -15.67 -10.78
N ILE A 60 -11.80 -15.12 -10.82
CA ILE A 60 -12.11 -13.83 -10.17
C ILE A 60 -11.88 -13.88 -8.65
N TYR A 61 -12.02 -15.04 -8.03
CA TYR A 61 -11.83 -15.23 -6.60
C TYR A 61 -10.37 -14.95 -6.19
N THR A 62 -9.40 -15.51 -6.93
CA THR A 62 -7.97 -15.29 -6.67
C THR A 62 -7.59 -13.81 -6.81
N ALA A 63 -8.05 -13.12 -7.85
CA ALA A 63 -7.85 -11.69 -8.02
C ALA A 63 -8.46 -10.90 -6.84
N ALA A 64 -9.71 -11.17 -6.47
CA ALA A 64 -10.40 -10.50 -5.37
C ALA A 64 -9.72 -10.70 -4.01
N GLN A 65 -9.24 -11.92 -3.70
CA GLN A 65 -8.52 -12.20 -2.46
C GLN A 65 -7.14 -11.54 -2.42
N GLY A 66 -6.43 -11.50 -3.55
CA GLY A 66 -5.17 -10.77 -3.67
C GLY A 66 -5.35 -9.28 -3.37
N ILE A 67 -6.30 -8.62 -4.03
CA ILE A 67 -6.62 -7.21 -3.82
C ILE A 67 -7.02 -6.93 -2.37
N LYS A 68 -7.86 -7.78 -1.78
CA LYS A 68 -8.27 -7.69 -0.38
C LYS A 68 -7.05 -7.75 0.55
N THR A 69 -6.22 -8.78 0.42
CA THR A 69 -5.07 -9.00 1.29
C THR A 69 -4.08 -7.85 1.18
N PHE A 70 -3.74 -7.44 -0.03
CA PHE A 70 -2.86 -6.32 -0.27
C PHE A 70 -3.40 -5.02 0.33
N SER A 71 -4.64 -4.64 -0.01
CA SER A 71 -5.21 -3.36 0.43
C SER A 71 -5.36 -3.25 1.95
N THR A 72 -5.70 -4.37 2.63
CA THR A 72 -5.98 -4.34 4.07
C THR A 72 -4.78 -4.67 4.95
N ASN A 73 -3.95 -5.62 4.54
CA ASN A 73 -2.89 -6.15 5.39
C ASN A 73 -1.50 -5.60 5.04
N ILE A 74 -1.29 -5.15 3.80
CA ILE A 74 0.01 -4.63 3.34
C ILE A 74 -0.05 -3.10 3.23
N LEU A 75 -0.87 -2.58 2.33
CA LEU A 75 -0.95 -1.14 2.06
C LEU A 75 -1.42 -0.36 3.29
N ALA A 76 -2.64 -0.61 3.78
CA ALA A 76 -3.25 0.19 4.83
C ALA A 76 -2.64 -0.06 6.22
N SER A 77 -2.20 -1.30 6.51
CA SER A 77 -1.72 -1.65 7.86
C SER A 77 -0.23 -1.38 8.05
N HIS A 78 0.58 -1.38 6.99
CA HIS A 78 2.02 -1.24 7.13
C HIS A 78 2.56 -0.04 6.35
N TRP A 79 2.46 -0.03 5.02
CA TRP A 79 3.10 1.02 4.23
C TRP A 79 2.55 2.41 4.55
N LEU A 80 1.22 2.59 4.60
CA LEU A 80 0.64 3.89 4.93
C LEU A 80 1.09 4.40 6.28
N GLU A 81 1.22 3.53 7.28
CA GLU A 81 1.69 3.93 8.61
C GLU A 81 3.17 4.36 8.59
N MET A 82 4.02 3.71 7.79
CA MET A 82 5.42 4.11 7.58
C MET A 82 5.53 5.43 6.81
N ALA A 83 4.72 5.59 5.75
CA ALA A 83 4.77 6.74 4.87
C ALA A 83 4.11 8.01 5.45
N LYS A 84 3.28 7.91 6.49
CA LYS A 84 2.51 9.04 7.03
C LYS A 84 3.35 10.30 7.27
N THR A 85 4.45 10.17 7.99
CA THR A 85 5.31 11.33 8.32
C THR A 85 5.86 11.98 7.05
N ARG A 86 6.25 11.18 6.06
CA ARG A 86 6.76 11.65 4.77
C ARG A 86 5.66 12.36 3.98
N LEU A 87 4.48 11.75 3.89
CA LEU A 87 3.32 12.33 3.20
C LEU A 87 2.92 13.69 3.78
N TYR A 88 2.88 13.83 5.10
CA TYR A 88 2.58 15.12 5.75
C TYR A 88 3.72 16.15 5.64
N ASN A 89 4.90 15.75 5.19
CA ASN A 89 6.04 16.62 4.88
C ASN A 89 6.24 16.84 3.38
N ASP A 90 5.19 16.62 2.57
CA ASP A 90 5.16 16.82 1.12
C ASP A 90 6.26 16.04 0.35
N ASP A 91 6.58 14.82 0.82
CA ASP A 91 7.55 13.96 0.16
C ASP A 91 6.99 13.45 -1.18
N ALA A 92 7.65 13.84 -2.26
CA ALA A 92 7.20 13.55 -3.62
C ALA A 92 7.21 12.04 -3.95
N SER A 93 8.18 11.27 -3.42
CA SER A 93 8.28 9.82 -3.60
C SER A 93 7.12 9.09 -2.94
N ALA A 94 6.82 9.43 -1.67
CA ALA A 94 5.69 8.85 -0.95
C ALA A 94 4.35 9.22 -1.60
N THR A 95 4.18 10.49 -2.03
CA THR A 95 2.96 10.95 -2.69
C THR A 95 2.75 10.26 -4.04
N TRP A 96 3.79 10.19 -4.87
CA TRP A 96 3.73 9.45 -6.14
C TRP A 96 3.36 7.97 -5.90
N THR A 97 4.03 7.32 -4.96
CA THR A 97 3.80 5.91 -4.65
C THR A 97 2.36 5.66 -4.19
N LEU A 98 1.83 6.51 -3.31
CA LEU A 98 0.44 6.44 -2.86
C LEU A 98 -0.54 6.51 -4.03
N HIS A 99 -0.40 7.52 -4.88
CA HIS A 99 -1.30 7.74 -6.00
C HIS A 99 -1.15 6.67 -7.09
N ARG A 100 0.08 6.23 -7.40
CA ARG A 100 0.32 5.16 -8.35
C ARG A 100 -0.36 3.86 -7.92
N VAL A 101 -0.10 3.41 -6.70
CA VAL A 101 -0.68 2.18 -6.16
C VAL A 101 -2.20 2.28 -6.07
N PHE A 102 -2.73 3.41 -5.60
CA PHE A 102 -4.18 3.57 -5.44
C PHE A 102 -4.92 3.62 -6.78
N ARG A 103 -4.41 4.39 -7.76
CA ARG A 103 -4.99 4.48 -9.11
C ARG A 103 -5.07 3.09 -9.76
N ASP A 104 -3.95 2.39 -9.78
CA ASP A 104 -3.86 1.09 -10.46
C ASP A 104 -4.64 0.00 -9.70
N MET A 105 -4.72 0.08 -8.37
CA MET A 105 -5.59 -0.79 -7.58
C MET A 105 -7.07 -0.58 -7.92
N MET A 106 -7.50 0.65 -8.21
CA MET A 106 -8.87 0.90 -8.68
C MET A 106 -9.11 0.25 -10.04
N SER A 107 -8.13 0.29 -10.94
CA SER A 107 -8.24 -0.35 -12.26
C SER A 107 -8.42 -1.86 -12.15
N ILE A 108 -7.59 -2.55 -11.35
CA ILE A 108 -7.72 -4.01 -11.19
C ILE A 108 -8.94 -4.43 -10.36
N LEU A 109 -9.50 -3.55 -9.54
CA LEU A 109 -10.73 -3.80 -8.78
C LEU A 109 -11.99 -3.51 -9.62
N SER A 110 -11.89 -2.76 -10.71
CA SER A 110 -13.03 -2.32 -11.50
C SER A 110 -13.91 -3.44 -12.07
N PRO A 111 -13.37 -4.60 -12.50
CA PRO A 111 -14.22 -5.71 -12.96
C PRO A 111 -15.12 -6.30 -11.87
N ILE A 112 -14.74 -6.11 -10.59
CA ILE A 112 -15.46 -6.67 -9.44
C ILE A 112 -16.42 -5.64 -8.84
N CYS A 113 -16.00 -4.39 -8.74
CA CYS A 113 -16.75 -3.31 -8.08
C CYS A 113 -16.78 -2.03 -8.93
N PRO A 114 -17.37 -2.07 -10.17
CA PRO A 114 -17.25 -0.97 -11.15
C PRO A 114 -17.76 0.37 -10.64
N PHE A 115 -18.90 0.43 -9.98
CA PHE A 115 -19.45 1.69 -9.47
C PHE A 115 -18.61 2.33 -8.37
N PHE A 116 -18.06 1.50 -7.49
CA PHE A 116 -17.20 1.95 -6.40
C PHE A 116 -15.88 2.53 -6.94
N THR A 117 -15.24 1.81 -7.84
CA THR A 117 -13.96 2.24 -8.44
C THR A 117 -14.14 3.44 -9.36
N HIS A 118 -15.23 3.48 -10.15
CA HIS A 118 -15.59 4.64 -10.97
C HIS A 118 -15.71 5.90 -10.10
N HIS A 119 -16.47 5.84 -9.02
CA HIS A 119 -16.65 6.98 -8.12
C HIS A 119 -15.32 7.50 -7.56
N LEU A 120 -14.47 6.62 -7.02
CA LEU A 120 -13.19 7.01 -6.44
C LEU A 120 -12.21 7.55 -7.48
N SER A 121 -12.09 6.88 -8.63
CA SER A 121 -11.16 7.29 -9.68
C SER A 121 -11.57 8.60 -10.33
N THR A 122 -12.85 8.82 -10.59
CA THR A 122 -13.32 10.11 -11.14
C THR A 122 -13.16 11.25 -10.14
N THR A 123 -13.36 10.97 -8.86
CA THR A 123 -13.19 11.98 -7.80
C THR A 123 -11.74 12.39 -7.61
N LEU A 124 -10.80 11.43 -7.65
CA LEU A 124 -9.38 11.67 -7.38
C LEU A 124 -8.59 12.06 -8.64
N TYR A 125 -8.90 11.47 -9.79
CA TYR A 125 -8.07 11.57 -10.99
C TYR A 125 -8.82 12.12 -12.20
N GLY A 126 -10.12 12.45 -12.07
CA GLY A 126 -10.95 12.93 -13.18
C GLY A 126 -11.19 11.91 -14.29
N LYS A 127 -10.73 10.65 -14.11
CA LYS A 127 -10.87 9.54 -15.08
C LYS A 127 -11.52 8.35 -14.43
N SER A 128 -12.31 7.60 -15.19
CA SER A 128 -12.95 6.36 -14.73
C SER A 128 -11.96 5.20 -14.70
N ALA A 129 -11.98 4.41 -13.65
CA ALA A 129 -11.21 3.17 -13.57
C ALA A 129 -11.76 2.05 -14.48
N VAL A 130 -12.99 2.19 -15.00
CA VAL A 130 -13.60 1.21 -15.93
C VAL A 130 -13.32 1.54 -17.40
N ASP A 131 -12.80 2.75 -17.67
CA ASP A 131 -12.50 3.23 -19.03
C ASP A 131 -11.00 3.08 -19.35
N VAL A 132 -10.35 2.06 -18.78
CA VAL A 132 -8.92 1.77 -19.04
C VAL A 132 -8.79 0.84 -20.25
N ASP A 133 -7.92 1.21 -21.18
CA ASP A 133 -7.68 0.46 -22.41
C ASP A 133 -6.76 -0.77 -22.20
N SER A 134 -6.05 -0.83 -21.07
CA SER A 134 -5.08 -1.88 -20.79
C SER A 134 -4.97 -2.16 -19.29
N PHE A 135 -4.52 -3.37 -18.97
CA PHE A 135 -4.16 -3.73 -17.59
C PHE A 135 -2.98 -2.88 -17.10
N PRO A 136 -2.94 -2.46 -15.82
CA PRO A 136 -1.84 -1.64 -15.30
C PRO A 136 -0.47 -2.30 -15.47
N VAL A 137 0.51 -1.53 -15.90
CA VAL A 137 1.89 -2.00 -16.03
C VAL A 137 2.53 -2.11 -14.65
N ARG A 138 3.19 -3.23 -14.39
CA ARG A 138 3.92 -3.44 -13.13
C ARG A 138 4.99 -2.37 -12.94
N PRO A 139 4.99 -1.66 -11.79
CA PRO A 139 5.97 -0.61 -11.54
C PRO A 139 7.39 -1.14 -11.35
N LEU A 140 7.55 -2.39 -10.89
CA LEU A 140 8.84 -3.07 -10.78
C LEU A 140 8.77 -4.42 -11.48
N SER A 141 9.81 -4.74 -12.25
CA SER A 141 9.97 -6.04 -12.92
C SER A 141 10.61 -7.09 -12.02
N GLU A 142 11.50 -6.67 -11.11
CA GLU A 142 12.18 -7.54 -10.14
C GLU A 142 11.73 -7.18 -8.73
N THR A 143 10.99 -8.10 -8.10
CA THR A 143 10.32 -7.87 -6.82
C THR A 143 10.97 -8.62 -5.67
N SER A 144 11.66 -9.73 -5.95
CA SER A 144 12.13 -10.70 -4.96
C SER A 144 13.03 -10.14 -3.87
N ASP A 145 13.84 -9.11 -4.16
CA ASP A 145 14.76 -8.54 -3.18
C ASP A 145 14.04 -7.69 -2.12
N PHE A 146 12.90 -7.10 -2.49
CA PHE A 146 12.09 -6.29 -1.58
C PHE A 146 11.04 -7.15 -0.84
N THR A 147 10.39 -8.07 -1.53
CA THR A 147 9.32 -8.89 -0.91
C THR A 147 9.84 -9.90 0.12
N LYS A 148 11.13 -10.26 0.09
CA LYS A 148 11.76 -11.10 1.13
C LYS A 148 11.64 -10.55 2.54
N MET A 149 11.57 -9.21 2.71
CA MET A 149 11.46 -8.60 4.04
C MET A 149 10.04 -8.58 4.59
N THR A 150 9.02 -8.90 3.81
CA THR A 150 7.60 -8.72 4.16
C THR A 150 7.21 -9.47 5.41
N GLU A 151 7.59 -10.74 5.53
CA GLU A 151 7.28 -11.55 6.71
C GLU A 151 7.92 -10.97 7.98
N SER A 152 9.21 -10.62 7.90
CA SER A 152 9.95 -9.99 9.01
C SER A 152 9.35 -8.63 9.40
N LEU A 153 8.90 -7.85 8.43
CA LEU A 153 8.25 -6.56 8.65
C LEU A 153 6.91 -6.71 9.39
N ILE A 154 6.07 -7.61 8.92
CA ILE A 154 4.76 -7.90 9.55
C ILE A 154 4.95 -8.40 10.99
N ASP A 155 5.89 -9.32 11.20
CA ASP A 155 6.20 -9.87 12.52
C ASP A 155 6.74 -8.79 13.47
N PHE A 156 7.70 -7.99 13.01
CA PHE A 156 8.25 -6.88 13.79
C PHE A 156 7.16 -5.88 14.21
N ASN A 157 6.36 -5.39 13.27
CA ASN A 157 5.28 -4.45 13.55
C ASN A 157 4.27 -5.04 14.53
N SER A 158 3.90 -6.32 14.35
CA SER A 158 2.97 -7.02 15.24
C SER A 158 3.50 -7.14 16.66
N LYS A 159 4.80 -7.42 16.83
CA LYS A 159 5.47 -7.47 18.14
C LYS A 159 5.47 -6.10 18.83
N VAL A 160 5.80 -5.04 18.10
CA VAL A 160 5.81 -3.67 18.67
C VAL A 160 4.40 -3.22 19.06
N TRP A 161 3.40 -3.44 18.20
CA TRP A 161 2.01 -3.09 18.51
C TRP A 161 1.46 -3.89 19.69
N LYS A 162 1.81 -5.18 19.78
CA LYS A 162 1.44 -5.99 20.93
C LYS A 162 2.07 -5.44 22.21
N ALA A 163 3.36 -5.12 22.21
CA ALA A 163 4.04 -4.56 23.37
C ALA A 163 3.40 -3.25 23.84
N LYS A 164 3.06 -2.33 22.90
CA LYS A 164 2.34 -1.08 23.23
C LYS A 164 0.98 -1.37 23.86
N LYS A 165 0.24 -2.33 23.31
CA LYS A 165 -1.06 -2.74 23.83
C LYS A 165 -0.95 -3.35 25.25
N ASP A 166 0.04 -4.21 25.46
CA ASP A 166 0.28 -4.86 26.77
C ASP A 166 0.67 -3.82 27.85
N LEU A 167 1.35 -2.74 27.44
CA LEU A 167 1.65 -1.59 28.30
C LEU A 167 0.47 -0.62 28.47
N GLY A 168 -0.64 -0.82 27.77
CA GLY A 168 -1.81 0.07 27.84
C GLY A 168 -1.59 1.45 27.22
N VAL A 169 -0.56 1.62 26.36
CA VAL A 169 -0.25 2.90 25.73
C VAL A 169 -0.82 2.99 24.30
N SER A 170 -0.96 4.22 23.79
CA SER A 170 -1.38 4.45 22.40
C SER A 170 -0.38 3.85 21.41
N LEU A 171 -0.86 3.35 20.26
CA LEU A 171 0.01 2.90 19.18
C LEU A 171 0.94 4.00 18.65
N ALA A 172 0.57 5.26 18.81
CA ALA A 172 1.38 6.43 18.46
C ALA A 172 2.36 6.87 19.57
N ALA A 173 2.33 6.24 20.75
CA ALA A 173 3.25 6.57 21.84
C ALA A 173 4.67 6.04 21.53
N PRO A 174 5.74 6.69 22.05
CA PRO A 174 7.09 6.16 21.97
C PRO A 174 7.22 4.84 22.75
N ILE A 175 8.17 4.00 22.34
CA ILE A 175 8.49 2.76 23.02
C ILE A 175 9.98 2.47 22.88
N SER A 176 10.63 2.05 23.99
CA SER A 176 12.04 1.65 24.04
C SER A 176 12.21 0.13 24.08
N GLY A 177 13.44 -0.33 23.88
CA GLY A 177 13.82 -1.73 24.02
C GLY A 177 13.51 -2.60 22.79
N HIS A 178 13.03 -2.03 21.70
CA HIS A 178 12.80 -2.74 20.44
C HIS A 178 13.86 -2.37 19.40
N LYS A 179 14.70 -3.34 19.00
CA LYS A 179 15.68 -3.15 17.94
C LYS A 179 15.15 -3.66 16.62
N VAL A 180 15.35 -2.88 15.56
CA VAL A 180 15.00 -3.28 14.20
C VAL A 180 15.90 -4.45 13.77
N PRO A 181 15.34 -5.58 13.29
CA PRO A 181 16.09 -6.71 12.76
C PRO A 181 17.00 -6.34 11.60
N ASN A 182 18.08 -7.10 11.40
CA ASN A 182 19.04 -6.84 10.32
C ASN A 182 18.40 -6.88 8.94
N GLU A 183 17.43 -7.75 8.73
CA GLU A 183 16.67 -7.91 7.47
C GLU A 183 15.87 -6.66 7.12
N LEU A 184 15.56 -5.80 8.11
CA LEU A 184 14.78 -4.58 7.95
C LEU A 184 15.63 -3.29 8.02
N LYS A 185 16.97 -3.42 8.02
CA LYS A 185 17.87 -2.26 8.13
C LYS A 185 17.70 -1.25 6.99
N SER A 186 17.33 -1.70 5.80
CA SER A 186 17.10 -0.83 4.65
C SER A 186 15.91 0.13 4.83
N ILE A 187 14.97 -0.20 5.74
CA ILE A 187 13.77 0.59 6.07
C ILE A 187 13.74 1.01 7.55
N GLU A 188 14.88 0.92 8.25
CA GLU A 188 14.95 1.21 9.70
C GLU A 188 14.44 2.60 10.05
N ALA A 189 14.79 3.61 9.26
CA ALA A 189 14.37 4.99 9.51
C ALA A 189 12.83 5.13 9.50
N ALA A 190 12.17 4.47 8.55
CA ALA A 190 10.71 4.45 8.46
C ALA A 190 10.07 3.75 9.66
N LEU A 191 10.63 2.61 10.12
CA LEU A 191 10.14 1.86 11.27
C LEU A 191 10.36 2.63 12.59
N VAL A 192 11.51 3.28 12.75
CA VAL A 192 11.81 4.12 13.91
C VAL A 192 10.82 5.29 13.98
N SER A 193 10.57 5.96 12.86
CA SER A 193 9.60 7.06 12.77
C SER A 193 8.18 6.59 13.08
N MET A 194 7.72 5.49 12.44
CA MET A 194 6.38 4.91 12.59
C MET A 194 6.08 4.51 14.04
N HIS A 195 7.01 3.81 14.66
CA HIS A 195 6.83 3.28 16.01
C HIS A 195 7.32 4.22 17.11
N LYS A 196 8.03 5.31 16.76
CA LYS A 196 8.73 6.20 17.72
C LYS A 196 9.63 5.37 18.64
N LEU A 197 10.53 4.59 18.03
CA LEU A 197 11.50 3.77 18.80
C LEU A 197 12.57 4.65 19.41
N GLU A 198 12.89 4.37 20.71
CA GLU A 198 13.92 5.03 21.51
C GLU A 198 15.04 4.06 21.92
#